data_538dab747380728adb82c0b464ea6aa8
#
_entry.id   538dab747380728adb82c0b464ea6aa8
#
_cell.length_a   1.000
_cell.length_b   1.000
_cell.length_c   1.000
_cell.angle_alpha   90.00
_cell.angle_beta   90.00
_cell.angle_gamma   90.00
#
_symmetry.space_group_name_H-M   'P 1'
#
loop_
_entity.id
_entity.type
_entity.pdbx_description
1 polymer ?
#
loop_
_entity_poly.entity_id
_entity_poly.type
_entity_poly.pdbx_seq_one_letter_code
_entity_poly.pdbx_strand_id
1 'polypeptide(L)'
;FTIDFFDMDLNTLPKNASSLKFSKYNAHIMSLCLTLHVNLGLSLRKTQQALKDLYNIQISHQQIANYCKTAAICVKPFVDNYPYEKNDVFTADETYIKVRGIKSYIWFIMNAATRSIIGYQISDNRGVGPCILAMRMAFKGLTELPKKFKFIADGYSAYPLAAMEFARKFKDN
;
A
#
# COMPACT_ATOMS: atom_id res chain seq x y z
N PHE A 1 3.33 4.89 11.81
CA PHE A 1 3.33 3.80 12.79
C PHE A 1 4.41 2.78 12.46
N THR A 2 4.92 2.10 13.46
CA THR A 2 5.92 1.04 13.28
C THR A 2 5.28 -0.30 13.61
N ILE A 3 5.50 -1.29 12.75
CA ILE A 3 5.10 -2.67 13.03
C ILE A 3 6.37 -3.44 13.35
N ASP A 4 6.45 -3.95 14.57
CA ASP A 4 7.54 -4.84 14.96
C ASP A 4 7.16 -6.30 14.64
N PHE A 5 7.81 -6.85 13.63
CA PHE A 5 7.60 -8.24 13.25
C PHE A 5 8.16 -9.24 14.26
N PHE A 6 9.03 -8.81 15.17
CA PHE A 6 9.58 -9.69 16.21
C PHE A 6 8.56 -9.99 17.30
N ASP A 7 7.64 -9.04 17.56
CA ASP A 7 6.60 -9.17 18.59
C ASP A 7 5.27 -9.70 18.05
N MET A 8 5.20 -10.03 16.76
CA MET A 8 3.97 -10.60 16.18
C MET A 8 3.73 -12.01 16.68
N ASP A 9 2.54 -12.26 17.24
CA ASP A 9 2.09 -13.61 17.52
C ASP A 9 1.84 -14.39 16.22
N LEU A 10 2.68 -15.40 15.98
CA LEU A 10 2.62 -16.24 14.78
C LEU A 10 1.29 -17.00 14.64
N ASN A 11 0.56 -17.21 15.74
CA ASN A 11 -0.73 -17.89 15.74
C ASN A 11 -1.86 -17.00 15.21
N THR A 12 -1.68 -15.68 15.24
CA THR A 12 -2.65 -14.70 14.73
C THR A 12 -2.46 -14.36 13.26
N LEU A 13 -1.39 -14.88 12.63
CA LEU A 13 -1.07 -14.60 11.25
C LEU A 13 -2.09 -15.18 10.27
N PRO A 14 -2.40 -14.47 9.17
CA PRO A 14 -3.21 -15.02 8.10
C PRO A 14 -2.64 -16.34 7.57
N LYS A 15 -3.50 -17.30 7.20
CA LYS A 15 -3.08 -18.63 6.70
C LYS A 15 -2.12 -18.56 5.50
N ASN A 16 -2.19 -17.49 4.70
CA ASN A 16 -1.33 -17.25 3.54
C ASN A 16 0.00 -16.57 3.88
N ALA A 17 0.28 -16.23 5.15
CA ALA A 17 1.53 -15.69 5.66
C ALA A 17 2.51 -16.80 6.13
N SER A 18 2.51 -17.94 5.47
CA SER A 18 3.24 -19.14 5.88
C SER A 18 4.77 -18.98 5.95
N SER A 19 5.35 -17.99 5.26
CA SER A 19 6.81 -17.78 5.26
C SER A 19 7.36 -17.23 6.58
N LEU A 20 6.51 -16.82 7.53
CA LEU A 20 6.95 -16.47 8.89
C LEU A 20 7.21 -17.67 9.79
N LYS A 21 7.03 -18.89 9.31
CA LYS A 21 7.46 -20.09 10.02
C LYS A 21 8.98 -20.26 9.98
N PHE A 22 9.74 -19.31 10.42
CA PHE A 22 11.20 -19.19 10.41
C PHE A 22 11.97 -20.50 10.67
N SER A 23 11.83 -21.50 9.80
CA SER A 23 12.48 -22.78 9.93
C SER A 23 13.99 -22.72 9.62
N LYS A 24 14.40 -21.79 8.76
CA LYS A 24 15.79 -21.64 8.30
C LYS A 24 16.39 -20.28 8.59
N TYR A 25 15.58 -19.22 8.56
CA TYR A 25 16.03 -17.84 8.75
C TYR A 25 15.18 -17.18 9.82
N ASN A 26 15.80 -16.36 10.65
CA ASN A 26 15.10 -15.63 11.73
C ASN A 26 14.47 -14.31 11.22
N ALA A 27 13.73 -13.64 12.10
CA ALA A 27 13.06 -12.38 11.80
C ALA A 27 14.04 -11.26 11.43
N HIS A 28 15.26 -11.26 12.00
CA HIS A 28 16.29 -10.28 11.66
C HIS A 28 16.69 -10.36 10.17
N ILE A 29 16.84 -11.57 9.62
CA ILE A 29 17.14 -11.75 8.18
C ILE A 29 15.96 -11.26 7.32
N MET A 30 14.71 -11.49 7.73
CA MET A 30 13.56 -10.93 7.06
C MET A 30 13.62 -9.40 7.07
N SER A 31 13.95 -8.77 8.20
CA SER A 31 14.10 -7.32 8.34
C SER A 31 15.15 -6.75 7.38
N LEU A 32 16.32 -7.39 7.30
CA LEU A 32 17.37 -7.04 6.33
C LEU A 32 16.87 -7.14 4.88
N CYS A 33 16.13 -8.20 4.54
CA CYS A 33 15.54 -8.36 3.21
C CYS A 33 14.59 -7.22 2.87
N LEU A 34 13.70 -6.87 3.80
CA LEU A 34 12.74 -5.77 3.62
C LEU A 34 13.44 -4.42 3.49
N THR A 35 14.42 -4.15 4.36
CA THR A 35 15.20 -2.90 4.29
C THR A 35 15.91 -2.76 2.94
N LEU A 36 16.64 -3.77 2.52
CA LEU A 36 17.41 -3.71 1.27
C LEU A 36 16.50 -3.66 0.04
N HIS A 37 15.45 -4.46 0.00
CA HIS A 37 14.60 -4.57 -1.18
C HIS A 37 13.55 -3.45 -1.23
N VAL A 38 12.80 -3.24 -0.15
CA VAL A 38 11.66 -2.31 -0.13
C VAL A 38 12.13 -0.88 0.13
N ASN A 39 12.90 -0.65 1.20
CA ASN A 39 13.28 0.71 1.58
C ASN A 39 14.38 1.28 0.69
N LEU A 40 15.39 0.48 0.33
CA LEU A 40 16.52 0.92 -0.49
C LEU A 40 16.34 0.62 -1.99
N GLY A 41 15.25 -0.04 -2.39
CA GLY A 41 14.91 -0.27 -3.78
C GLY A 41 15.81 -1.25 -4.54
N LEU A 42 16.60 -2.07 -3.86
CA LEU A 42 17.42 -3.06 -4.54
C LEU A 42 16.56 -4.14 -5.19
N SER A 43 16.93 -4.59 -6.39
CA SER A 43 16.25 -5.75 -6.98
C SER A 43 16.44 -7.00 -6.12
N LEU A 44 15.53 -7.98 -6.20
CA LEU A 44 15.61 -9.23 -5.42
C LEU A 44 16.98 -9.90 -5.55
N ARG A 45 17.57 -9.93 -6.76
CA ARG A 45 18.89 -10.50 -7.01
C ARG A 45 20.01 -9.67 -6.41
N LYS A 46 19.93 -8.33 -6.47
CA LYS A 46 20.91 -7.45 -5.80
C LYS A 46 20.81 -7.57 -4.28
N THR A 47 19.60 -7.69 -3.74
CA THR A 47 19.38 -7.95 -2.31
C THR A 47 20.01 -9.28 -1.88
N GLN A 48 19.81 -10.34 -2.65
CA GLN A 48 20.45 -11.64 -2.42
C GLN A 48 21.99 -11.52 -2.40
N GLN A 49 22.55 -10.81 -3.37
CA GLN A 49 23.99 -10.60 -3.47
C GLN A 49 24.52 -9.77 -2.29
N ALA A 50 23.84 -8.67 -1.93
CA ALA A 50 24.23 -7.84 -0.79
C ALA A 50 24.22 -8.63 0.53
N LEU A 51 23.20 -9.46 0.76
CA LEU A 51 23.12 -10.31 1.95
C LEU A 51 24.25 -11.32 2.01
N LYS A 52 24.64 -11.90 0.87
CA LYS A 52 25.78 -12.80 0.77
C LYS A 52 27.10 -12.08 1.05
N ASP A 53 27.34 -10.95 0.40
CA ASP A 53 28.65 -10.27 0.43
C ASP A 53 28.89 -9.53 1.75
N LEU A 54 27.85 -8.91 2.33
CA LEU A 54 27.98 -8.11 3.56
C LEU A 54 27.82 -8.95 4.84
N TYR A 55 26.99 -9.97 4.80
CA TYR A 55 26.58 -10.72 6.00
C TYR A 55 26.81 -12.21 5.90
N ASN A 56 27.36 -12.71 4.79
CA ASN A 56 27.53 -14.14 4.49
C ASN A 56 26.20 -14.95 4.63
N ILE A 57 25.07 -14.31 4.34
CA ILE A 57 23.75 -14.92 4.41
C ILE A 57 23.39 -15.54 3.05
N GLN A 58 23.23 -16.85 3.02
CA GLN A 58 22.84 -17.63 1.84
C GLN A 58 21.32 -17.75 1.76
N ILE A 59 20.66 -16.81 1.11
CA ILE A 59 19.19 -16.78 0.92
C ILE A 59 18.85 -16.69 -0.57
N SER A 60 17.81 -17.37 -1.02
CA SER A 60 17.36 -17.28 -2.41
C SER A 60 16.55 -16.00 -2.65
N HIS A 61 16.63 -15.45 -3.85
CA HIS A 61 15.79 -14.30 -4.24
C HIS A 61 14.30 -14.62 -4.17
N GLN A 62 13.90 -15.88 -4.35
CA GLN A 62 12.51 -16.30 -4.17
C GLN A 62 12.08 -16.24 -2.71
N GLN A 63 12.95 -16.60 -1.76
CA GLN A 63 12.64 -16.47 -0.34
C GLN A 63 12.51 -14.99 0.08
N ILE A 64 13.34 -14.11 -0.48
CA ILE A 64 13.21 -12.66 -0.28
C ILE A 64 11.85 -12.18 -0.77
N ALA A 65 11.43 -12.58 -1.98
CA ALA A 65 10.09 -12.25 -2.51
C ALA A 65 8.96 -12.79 -1.61
N ASN A 66 9.11 -13.98 -1.05
CA ASN A 66 8.13 -14.56 -0.13
C ASN A 66 8.04 -13.74 1.16
N TYR A 67 9.15 -13.25 1.71
CA TYR A 67 9.15 -12.37 2.86
C TYR A 67 8.44 -11.05 2.58
N CYS A 68 8.70 -10.42 1.43
CA CYS A 68 8.01 -9.19 1.03
C CYS A 68 6.49 -9.40 0.89
N LYS A 69 6.08 -10.52 0.28
CA LYS A 69 4.67 -10.89 0.16
C LYS A 69 4.01 -11.10 1.53
N THR A 70 4.67 -11.82 2.43
CA THR A 70 4.18 -12.06 3.78
C THR A 70 4.07 -10.78 4.57
N ALA A 71 5.08 -9.91 4.52
CA ALA A 71 5.05 -8.60 5.15
C ALA A 71 3.87 -7.76 4.66
N ALA A 72 3.64 -7.71 3.35
CA ALA A 72 2.51 -6.98 2.77
C ALA A 72 1.15 -7.50 3.28
N ILE A 73 0.98 -8.83 3.41
CA ILE A 73 -0.24 -9.44 3.95
C ILE A 73 -0.43 -9.06 5.42
N CYS A 74 0.62 -9.12 6.22
CA CYS A 74 0.55 -8.80 7.65
C CYS A 74 0.30 -7.32 7.91
N VAL A 75 0.89 -6.41 7.10
CA VAL A 75 0.77 -4.96 7.25
C VAL A 75 -0.56 -4.44 6.75
N LYS A 76 -1.16 -5.09 5.73
CA LYS A 76 -2.38 -4.61 5.09
C LYS A 76 -3.53 -4.24 6.05
N PRO A 77 -3.94 -5.07 7.03
CA PRO A 77 -5.02 -4.71 7.96
C PRO A 77 -4.74 -3.44 8.76
N PHE A 78 -3.48 -3.19 9.11
CA PHE A 78 -3.07 -1.99 9.85
C PHE A 78 -3.15 -0.76 8.95
N VAL A 79 -2.66 -0.84 7.72
CA VAL A 79 -2.72 0.25 6.74
C VAL A 79 -4.18 0.59 6.40
N ASP A 80 -5.01 -0.41 6.15
CA ASP A 80 -6.41 -0.22 5.74
C ASP A 80 -7.29 0.36 6.85
N ASN A 81 -6.90 0.18 8.11
CA ASN A 81 -7.67 0.66 9.28
C ASN A 81 -6.97 1.79 10.04
N TYR A 82 -5.80 2.25 9.57
CA TYR A 82 -5.10 3.34 10.22
C TYR A 82 -5.94 4.65 10.16
N PRO A 83 -6.10 5.37 11.27
CA PRO A 83 -6.88 6.62 11.31
C PRO A 83 -6.06 7.79 10.75
N TYR A 84 -5.86 7.78 9.41
CA TYR A 84 -5.13 8.87 8.76
C TYR A 84 -5.79 10.22 9.00
N GLU A 85 -4.97 11.23 9.27
CA GLU A 85 -5.43 12.61 9.31
C GLU A 85 -6.03 13.03 7.97
N LYS A 86 -7.16 13.75 8.03
CA LYS A 86 -7.88 14.24 6.86
C LYS A 86 -7.92 15.76 6.91
N ASN A 87 -6.95 16.36 6.25
CA ASN A 87 -6.83 17.82 6.12
C ASN A 87 -7.71 18.35 4.96
N ASP A 88 -7.48 19.59 4.53
CA ASP A 88 -8.32 20.24 3.54
C ASP A 88 -7.94 19.89 2.09
N VAL A 89 -6.68 19.49 1.84
CA VAL A 89 -6.15 19.33 0.50
C VAL A 89 -5.72 17.89 0.24
N PHE A 90 -6.28 17.31 -0.80
CA PHE A 90 -6.00 15.95 -1.24
C PHE A 90 -5.53 15.95 -2.69
N THR A 91 -4.61 15.06 -3.00
CA THR A 91 -4.15 14.84 -4.37
C THR A 91 -4.50 13.42 -4.79
N ALA A 92 -4.79 13.25 -6.06
CA ALA A 92 -5.02 11.94 -6.66
C ALA A 92 -4.18 11.77 -7.90
N ASP A 93 -3.69 10.56 -8.07
CA ASP A 93 -2.94 10.16 -9.25
C ASP A 93 -3.16 8.67 -9.50
N GLU A 94 -2.93 8.22 -10.72
CA GLU A 94 -2.90 6.80 -11.02
C GLU A 94 -1.64 6.42 -11.77
N THR A 95 -1.20 5.20 -11.54
CA THR A 95 -0.11 4.59 -12.30
C THR A 95 -0.52 3.20 -12.77
N TYR A 96 0.24 2.61 -13.67
CA TYR A 96 0.00 1.25 -14.08
C TYR A 96 1.11 0.31 -13.61
N ILE A 97 0.71 -0.91 -13.32
CA ILE A 97 1.58 -2.04 -13.02
C ILE A 97 1.23 -3.22 -13.92
N LYS A 98 2.14 -4.17 -14.02
CA LYS A 98 1.84 -5.47 -14.65
C LYS A 98 1.71 -6.53 -13.57
N VAL A 99 0.52 -7.12 -13.46
CA VAL A 99 0.26 -8.25 -12.57
C VAL A 99 0.13 -9.50 -13.43
N ARG A 100 1.06 -10.43 -13.30
CA ARG A 100 1.12 -11.65 -14.14
C ARG A 100 1.04 -11.35 -15.65
N GLY A 101 1.71 -10.28 -16.09
CA GLY A 101 1.71 -9.85 -17.49
C GLY A 101 0.50 -9.02 -17.92
N ILE A 102 -0.54 -8.92 -17.10
CA ILE A 102 -1.75 -8.13 -17.38
C ILE A 102 -1.54 -6.71 -16.83
N LYS A 103 -1.83 -5.71 -17.66
CA LYS A 103 -1.80 -4.30 -17.27
C LYS A 103 -2.92 -4.03 -16.28
N SER A 104 -2.55 -3.53 -15.10
CA SER A 104 -3.48 -3.11 -14.05
C SER A 104 -3.14 -1.68 -13.61
N TYR A 105 -4.11 -0.97 -13.09
CA TYR A 105 -3.98 0.41 -12.64
C TYR A 105 -4.05 0.44 -11.12
N ILE A 106 -3.24 1.32 -10.51
CA ILE A 106 -3.32 1.66 -9.09
C ILE A 106 -3.74 3.11 -9.00
N TRP A 107 -4.85 3.37 -8.35
CA TRP A 107 -5.35 4.69 -8.02
C TRP A 107 -4.90 5.05 -6.61
N PHE A 108 -4.37 6.23 -6.41
CA PHE A 108 -3.94 6.72 -5.10
C PHE A 108 -4.65 8.01 -4.74
N ILE A 109 -5.04 8.11 -3.48
CA ILE A 109 -5.47 9.36 -2.87
C ILE A 109 -4.50 9.67 -1.74
N MET A 110 -3.90 10.85 -1.79
CA MET A 110 -2.89 11.29 -0.83
C MET A 110 -3.35 12.56 -0.11
N ASN A 111 -3.14 12.63 1.18
CA ASN A 111 -3.24 13.86 1.94
C ASN A 111 -2.01 14.73 1.63
N ALA A 112 -2.22 15.92 1.06
CA ALA A 112 -1.13 16.78 0.61
C ALA A 112 -0.27 17.34 1.76
N ALA A 113 -0.85 17.53 2.95
CA ALA A 113 -0.14 18.06 4.11
C ALA A 113 0.80 17.03 4.73
N THR A 114 0.32 15.80 4.95
CA THR A 114 1.09 14.72 5.60
C THR A 114 1.84 13.85 4.60
N ARG A 115 1.55 13.98 3.30
CA ARG A 115 2.04 13.11 2.22
C ARG A 115 1.72 11.63 2.42
N SER A 116 0.71 11.33 3.22
CA SER A 116 0.24 9.97 3.46
C SER A 116 -0.72 9.53 2.37
N ILE A 117 -0.54 8.33 1.84
CA ILE A 117 -1.52 7.67 0.98
C ILE A 117 -2.65 7.18 1.88
N ILE A 118 -3.82 7.79 1.77
CA ILE A 118 -4.98 7.54 2.62
C ILE A 118 -6.05 6.66 1.96
N GLY A 119 -5.93 6.46 0.66
CA GLY A 119 -6.80 5.57 -0.10
C GLY A 119 -6.10 5.06 -1.34
N TYR A 120 -6.38 3.81 -1.71
CA TYR A 120 -5.88 3.22 -2.93
C TYR A 120 -6.87 2.19 -3.50
N GLN A 121 -6.79 1.96 -4.79
CA GLN A 121 -7.54 0.91 -5.47
C GLN A 121 -6.72 0.34 -6.62
N ILE A 122 -6.69 -0.99 -6.71
CA ILE A 122 -6.10 -1.70 -7.84
C ILE A 122 -7.22 -2.20 -8.74
N SER A 123 -7.13 -1.96 -10.05
CA SER A 123 -8.13 -2.36 -11.02
C SER A 123 -7.49 -2.76 -12.35
N ASP A 124 -8.16 -3.60 -13.10
CA ASP A 124 -7.82 -3.95 -14.48
C ASP A 124 -8.27 -2.88 -15.50
N ASN A 125 -9.09 -1.93 -15.06
CA ASN A 125 -9.55 -0.83 -15.91
C ASN A 125 -9.22 0.55 -15.32
N ARG A 126 -9.22 1.56 -16.18
CA ARG A 126 -8.94 2.97 -15.86
C ARG A 126 -10.23 3.80 -15.82
N GLY A 127 -11.31 3.24 -15.28
CA GLY A 127 -12.63 3.89 -15.25
C GLY A 127 -12.90 4.71 -13.99
N VAL A 128 -14.08 5.33 -13.97
CA VAL A 128 -14.57 6.14 -12.82
C VAL A 128 -14.79 5.27 -11.56
N GLY A 129 -15.26 4.04 -11.74
CA GLY A 129 -15.55 3.13 -10.62
C GLY A 129 -14.37 2.91 -9.68
N PRO A 130 -13.19 2.48 -10.15
CA PRO A 130 -12.00 2.35 -9.32
C PRO A 130 -11.59 3.63 -8.61
N CYS A 131 -11.70 4.79 -9.26
CA CYS A 131 -11.44 6.08 -8.65
C CYS A 131 -12.38 6.35 -7.47
N ILE A 132 -13.68 6.08 -7.63
CA ILE A 132 -14.68 6.18 -6.54
C ILE A 132 -14.33 5.26 -5.37
N LEU A 133 -13.87 4.02 -5.65
CA LEU A 133 -13.48 3.08 -4.59
C LEU A 133 -12.26 3.59 -3.81
N ALA A 134 -11.26 4.15 -4.48
CA ALA A 134 -10.13 4.79 -3.82
C ALA A 134 -10.58 5.97 -2.94
N MET A 135 -11.49 6.81 -3.44
CA MET A 135 -12.08 7.91 -2.66
C MET A 135 -12.87 7.40 -1.45
N ARG A 136 -13.67 6.35 -1.60
CA ARG A 136 -14.41 5.75 -0.48
C ARG A 136 -13.49 5.24 0.62
N MET A 137 -12.36 4.64 0.26
CA MET A 137 -11.34 4.23 1.22
C MET A 137 -10.71 5.45 1.91
N ALA A 138 -10.28 6.44 1.13
CA ALA A 138 -9.61 7.65 1.63
C ALA A 138 -10.48 8.44 2.61
N PHE A 139 -11.77 8.57 2.29
CA PHE A 139 -12.71 9.40 3.05
C PHE A 139 -13.64 8.57 3.95
N LYS A 140 -13.29 7.32 4.21
CA LYS A 140 -14.01 6.47 5.17
C LYS A 140 -14.10 7.17 6.54
N GLY A 141 -15.32 7.25 7.08
CA GLY A 141 -15.58 7.87 8.38
C GLY A 141 -15.69 9.41 8.38
N LEU A 142 -15.58 10.08 7.22
CA LEU A 142 -16.00 11.47 7.13
C LEU A 142 -17.53 11.54 7.13
N THR A 143 -18.07 12.35 8.03
CA THR A 143 -19.50 12.73 8.08
C THR A 143 -19.78 13.96 7.24
N GLU A 144 -18.81 14.88 7.16
CA GLU A 144 -18.89 16.12 6.41
C GLU A 144 -17.59 16.38 5.66
N LEU A 145 -17.68 17.07 4.53
CA LEU A 145 -16.49 17.54 3.82
C LEU A 145 -15.89 18.75 4.56
N PRO A 146 -14.57 18.85 4.68
CA PRO A 146 -13.90 20.03 5.23
C PRO A 146 -14.33 21.30 4.48
N LYS A 147 -14.52 22.43 5.19
CA LYS A 147 -14.96 23.70 4.59
C LYS A 147 -14.06 24.21 3.46
N LYS A 148 -12.78 23.88 3.50
CA LYS A 148 -11.77 24.25 2.48
C LYS A 148 -11.34 23.05 1.64
N PHE A 149 -12.23 22.07 1.48
CA PHE A 149 -11.92 20.86 0.72
C PHE A 149 -11.42 21.19 -0.69
N LYS A 150 -10.23 20.73 -1.01
CA LYS A 150 -9.62 20.81 -2.34
C LYS A 150 -9.17 19.43 -2.77
N PHE A 151 -9.58 19.05 -3.96
CA PHE A 151 -9.15 17.81 -4.60
C PHE A 151 -8.38 18.14 -5.87
N ILE A 152 -7.12 17.78 -5.91
CA ILE A 152 -6.19 18.11 -7.00
C ILE A 152 -5.84 16.80 -7.71
N ALA A 153 -6.07 16.75 -9.01
CA ALA A 153 -5.73 15.64 -9.88
C ALA A 153 -5.26 16.16 -11.24
N ASP A 154 -4.71 15.29 -12.06
CA ASP A 154 -4.48 15.61 -13.45
C ASP A 154 -5.81 15.82 -14.21
N GLY A 155 -5.71 16.23 -15.49
CA GLY A 155 -6.89 16.49 -16.32
C GLY A 155 -7.65 15.24 -16.79
N TYR A 156 -7.40 14.07 -16.24
CA TYR A 156 -8.11 12.86 -16.64
C TYR A 156 -9.57 12.86 -16.19
N SER A 157 -10.48 12.61 -17.13
CA SER A 157 -11.92 12.78 -16.95
C SER A 157 -12.57 11.94 -15.85
N ALA A 158 -11.93 10.86 -15.41
CA ALA A 158 -12.45 10.03 -14.31
C ALA A 158 -12.47 10.77 -12.97
N TYR A 159 -11.53 11.68 -12.71
CA TYR A 159 -11.45 12.42 -11.45
C TYR A 159 -12.60 13.39 -11.20
N PRO A 160 -12.93 14.29 -12.14
CA PRO A 160 -14.10 15.18 -11.96
C PRO A 160 -15.39 14.39 -11.79
N LEU A 161 -15.61 13.35 -12.57
CA LEU A 161 -16.82 12.52 -12.48
C LEU A 161 -16.90 11.78 -11.14
N ALA A 162 -15.79 11.21 -10.67
CA ALA A 162 -15.73 10.54 -9.37
C ALA A 162 -15.95 11.54 -8.22
N ALA A 163 -15.36 12.74 -8.30
CA ALA A 163 -15.53 13.78 -7.29
C ALA A 163 -16.98 14.29 -7.23
N MET A 164 -17.64 14.45 -8.36
CA MET A 164 -19.05 14.83 -8.43
C MET A 164 -19.96 13.77 -7.79
N GLU A 165 -19.76 12.50 -8.15
CA GLU A 165 -20.52 11.38 -7.59
C GLU A 165 -20.28 11.23 -6.09
N PHE A 166 -19.05 11.44 -5.65
CA PHE A 166 -18.68 11.41 -4.24
C PHE A 166 -19.32 12.57 -3.47
N ALA A 167 -19.28 13.80 -3.99
CA ALA A 167 -19.86 14.98 -3.35
C ALA A 167 -21.38 14.90 -3.23
N ARG A 168 -22.06 14.26 -4.20
CA ARG A 168 -23.50 14.03 -4.17
C ARG A 168 -23.92 13.28 -2.91
N LYS A 169 -23.15 12.28 -2.48
CA LYS A 169 -23.42 11.51 -1.27
C LYS A 169 -23.47 12.36 0.02
N PHE A 170 -22.76 13.50 0.06
CA PHE A 170 -22.76 14.40 1.23
C PHE A 170 -23.84 15.45 1.17
N LYS A 171 -24.54 15.61 0.03
CA LYS A 171 -25.68 16.54 -0.11
C LYS A 171 -27.03 15.87 0.21
N ASP A 172 -27.08 14.54 0.08
CA ASP A 172 -28.30 13.77 0.25
C ASP A 172 -28.47 13.23 1.70
N ASN A 173 -27.56 13.60 2.62
CA ASN A 173 -27.64 13.41 4.06
C ASN A 173 -27.80 14.75 4.79
#